data_b60a91c8bcc2f0c2efad02e925309eae
#
_entry.id   b60a91c8bcc2f0c2efad02e925309eae
#
_cell.length_a   1.000
_cell.length_b   1.000
_cell.length_c   1.000
_cell.angle_alpha   90.00
_cell.angle_beta   90.00
_cell.angle_gamma   90.00
#
_symmetry.space_group_name_H-M   'P 1'
#
loop_
_entity.id
_entity.type
_entity.pdbx_description
1 polymer ?
#
loop_
_entity_poly.entity_id
_entity_poly.type
_entity_poly.pdbx_seq_one_letter_code
_entity_poly.pdbx_strand_id
1 'polypeptide(L)'
;MVYTFGMAFFLNIPLVLAEYICCLILTYALTKQKPEIKRAVLMFFPYSFLLIIPSSVFYIQNMFGEVYTLLALSLLEIAGWSLTLRIVYGASWGNSLVTGSMAVFLYGITDELGGFFLTQNFNLSSPVGLAAYMVSTIAEILIFGLIIAGIILKCRLAEAYNGFLRGNAPFRYWKAVIVLLPVLKIMCVEITNERLILNNSNPMISLLFLLMIIGVLNYAFRCDMQQKRLQEQQASLEQQKMYIQNLESVQRDVRIFRHDFKNRMAGIRLQADEGDIRAVQKFISEVTGDFEKKVGEKIFQVSQMGNIQIAELKSLLAVKSMEMQQRDIPFRLEAAVPVTSLSMPAGDLCRAVGILLDNAMEETEAFLQYGNTAEEEHPAIAVTAVFCQDVSGVSIIVRNPARKKVSPSRIWEDGYSTKGAGRGTGLASLRRIVEMYDNVFSRTYQEKGFFIQELSVGTGENSK
;
A
#
# COMPACT_ATOMS: atom_id res chain seq x y z
N MET A 1 -34.63 -7.08 -47.54
CA MET A 1 -33.37 -7.73 -47.95
C MET A 1 -33.14 -8.92 -47.05
N VAL A 2 -33.11 -10.16 -47.56
CA VAL A 2 -32.78 -11.32 -46.72
C VAL A 2 -31.27 -11.29 -46.51
N TYR A 3 -30.84 -10.93 -45.31
CA TYR A 3 -29.41 -10.98 -44.96
C TYR A 3 -28.97 -12.44 -44.90
N THR A 4 -28.00 -12.80 -45.74
CA THR A 4 -27.34 -14.09 -45.63
C THR A 4 -26.42 -14.08 -44.39
N PHE A 5 -26.23 -15.25 -43.79
CA PHE A 5 -25.28 -15.39 -42.64
C PHE A 5 -23.94 -14.74 -42.91
N GLY A 6 -23.34 -14.94 -44.12
CA GLY A 6 -22.06 -14.33 -44.47
C GLY A 6 -22.09 -12.81 -44.47
N MET A 7 -23.20 -12.21 -44.94
CA MET A 7 -23.33 -10.76 -44.96
C MET A 7 -23.44 -10.19 -43.53
N ALA A 8 -24.26 -10.80 -42.67
CA ALA A 8 -24.36 -10.42 -41.26
C ALA A 8 -23.01 -10.59 -40.52
N PHE A 9 -22.28 -11.68 -40.80
CA PHE A 9 -20.96 -11.94 -40.23
C PHE A 9 -19.95 -10.83 -40.57
N PHE A 10 -19.82 -10.47 -41.84
CA PHE A 10 -18.86 -9.45 -42.28
C PHE A 10 -19.23 -8.03 -41.78
N LEU A 11 -20.51 -7.72 -41.68
CA LEU A 11 -20.98 -6.42 -41.18
C LEU A 11 -20.75 -6.27 -39.68
N ASN A 12 -20.75 -7.34 -38.91
CA ASN A 12 -20.54 -7.28 -37.46
C ASN A 12 -19.05 -7.10 -37.07
N ILE A 13 -18.09 -7.44 -37.95
CA ILE A 13 -16.64 -7.34 -37.63
C ILE A 13 -16.23 -5.93 -37.18
N PRO A 14 -16.54 -4.85 -37.94
CA PRO A 14 -16.16 -3.49 -37.53
C PRO A 14 -16.84 -3.02 -36.26
N LEU A 15 -18.10 -3.44 -36.01
CA LEU A 15 -18.84 -3.10 -34.81
C LEU A 15 -18.22 -3.77 -33.57
N VAL A 16 -17.92 -5.06 -33.64
CA VAL A 16 -17.24 -5.79 -32.53
C VAL A 16 -15.83 -5.27 -32.31
N LEU A 17 -15.14 -4.77 -33.34
CA LEU A 17 -13.86 -4.11 -33.17
C LEU A 17 -13.99 -2.80 -32.39
N ALA A 18 -14.99 -1.97 -32.69
CA ALA A 18 -15.25 -0.74 -31.96
C ALA A 18 -15.64 -1.01 -30.49
N GLU A 19 -16.48 -2.01 -30.25
CA GLU A 19 -16.82 -2.49 -28.92
C GLU A 19 -15.57 -2.94 -28.15
N TYR A 20 -14.73 -3.77 -28.76
CA TYR A 20 -13.49 -4.25 -28.16
C TYR A 20 -12.56 -3.11 -27.75
N ILE A 21 -12.36 -2.11 -28.63
CA ILE A 21 -11.57 -0.92 -28.36
C ILE A 21 -12.19 -0.11 -27.21
N CYS A 22 -13.52 0.10 -27.25
CA CYS A 22 -14.22 0.81 -26.18
C CYS A 22 -14.04 0.14 -24.84
N CYS A 23 -14.21 -1.17 -24.76
CA CYS A 23 -14.00 -1.97 -23.54
C CYS A 23 -12.55 -1.90 -23.04
N LEU A 24 -11.53 -1.86 -23.91
CA LEU A 24 -10.14 -1.61 -23.51
C LEU A 24 -9.96 -0.23 -22.90
N ILE A 25 -10.54 0.82 -23.50
CA ILE A 25 -10.50 2.19 -22.99
C ILE A 25 -11.16 2.29 -21.62
N LEU A 26 -12.36 1.72 -21.46
CA LEU A 26 -13.10 1.71 -20.20
C LEU A 26 -12.36 0.93 -19.10
N THR A 27 -11.79 -0.23 -19.46
CA THR A 27 -10.97 -1.02 -18.52
C THR A 27 -9.73 -0.24 -18.07
N TYR A 28 -9.04 0.43 -18.99
CA TYR A 28 -7.92 1.30 -18.63
C TYR A 28 -8.35 2.45 -17.71
N ALA A 29 -9.49 3.09 -18.00
CA ALA A 29 -10.02 4.14 -17.15
C ALA A 29 -10.34 3.68 -15.73
N LEU A 30 -10.90 2.45 -15.59
CA LEU A 30 -11.24 1.85 -14.29
C LEU A 30 -10.01 1.39 -13.49
N THR A 31 -9.06 0.73 -14.16
CA THR A 31 -7.96 0.03 -13.46
C THR A 31 -6.64 0.81 -13.46
N LYS A 32 -6.47 1.77 -14.37
CA LYS A 32 -5.20 2.47 -14.70
C LYS A 32 -4.08 1.51 -15.17
N GLN A 33 -4.42 0.26 -15.49
CA GLN A 33 -3.47 -0.70 -16.01
C GLN A 33 -3.41 -0.64 -17.54
N LYS A 34 -2.22 -0.55 -18.10
CA LYS A 34 -2.02 -0.56 -19.55
C LYS A 34 -2.14 -2.00 -20.07
N PRO A 35 -2.90 -2.22 -21.16
CA PRO A 35 -2.98 -3.54 -21.80
C PRO A 35 -1.64 -3.92 -22.44
N GLU A 36 -1.30 -5.19 -22.41
CA GLU A 36 -0.21 -5.73 -23.23
C GLU A 36 -0.69 -5.83 -24.68
N ILE A 37 -0.29 -4.88 -25.53
CA ILE A 37 -0.83 -4.68 -26.87
C ILE A 37 -0.79 -5.97 -27.71
N LYS A 38 0.31 -6.73 -27.65
CA LYS A 38 0.46 -7.99 -28.42
C LYS A 38 -0.63 -9.00 -28.03
N ARG A 39 -0.87 -9.18 -26.73
CA ARG A 39 -1.91 -10.07 -26.22
C ARG A 39 -3.30 -9.54 -26.50
N ALA A 40 -3.51 -8.22 -26.41
CA ALA A 40 -4.80 -7.62 -26.74
C ALA A 40 -5.17 -7.83 -28.20
N VAL A 41 -4.25 -7.64 -29.14
CA VAL A 41 -4.48 -7.92 -30.56
C VAL A 41 -4.77 -9.42 -30.81
N LEU A 42 -4.02 -10.30 -30.15
CA LEU A 42 -4.23 -11.76 -30.28
C LEU A 42 -5.62 -12.17 -29.75
N MET A 43 -6.06 -11.59 -28.62
CA MET A 43 -7.35 -11.91 -27.98
C MET A 43 -8.55 -11.34 -28.74
N PHE A 44 -8.38 -10.37 -29.60
CA PHE A 44 -9.46 -9.85 -30.44
C PHE A 44 -10.09 -10.95 -31.30
N PHE A 45 -9.32 -11.86 -31.89
CA PHE A 45 -9.85 -12.91 -32.75
C PHE A 45 -10.80 -13.88 -32.01
N PRO A 46 -10.39 -14.55 -30.91
CA PRO A 46 -11.31 -15.45 -30.20
C PRO A 46 -12.52 -14.71 -29.62
N TYR A 47 -12.33 -13.46 -29.16
CA TYR A 47 -13.42 -12.61 -28.69
C TYR A 47 -14.44 -12.33 -29.80
N SER A 48 -13.96 -11.93 -30.98
CA SER A 48 -14.82 -11.67 -32.14
C SER A 48 -15.62 -12.90 -32.58
N PHE A 49 -14.98 -14.07 -32.66
CA PHE A 49 -15.65 -15.31 -32.99
C PHE A 49 -16.73 -15.68 -31.96
N LEU A 50 -16.44 -15.47 -30.68
CA LEU A 50 -17.37 -15.74 -29.59
C LEU A 50 -18.67 -14.92 -29.70
N LEU A 51 -18.58 -13.69 -30.21
CA LEU A 51 -19.73 -12.77 -30.31
C LEU A 51 -20.40 -12.79 -31.69
N ILE A 52 -19.64 -12.76 -32.78
CA ILE A 52 -20.16 -12.60 -34.13
C ILE A 52 -20.95 -13.82 -34.55
N ILE A 53 -20.50 -15.04 -34.22
CA ILE A 53 -21.21 -16.26 -34.63
C ILE A 53 -22.59 -16.34 -33.97
N PRO A 54 -22.72 -16.28 -32.60
CA PRO A 54 -24.03 -16.31 -31.96
C PRO A 54 -24.91 -15.14 -32.39
N SER A 55 -24.39 -13.91 -32.45
CA SER A 55 -25.20 -12.75 -32.86
C SER A 55 -25.78 -12.90 -34.28
N SER A 56 -24.95 -13.40 -35.21
CA SER A 56 -25.40 -13.66 -36.57
C SER A 56 -26.44 -14.76 -36.67
N VAL A 57 -26.35 -15.83 -35.86
CA VAL A 57 -27.30 -16.92 -35.79
C VAL A 57 -28.60 -16.45 -35.16
N PHE A 58 -28.55 -15.77 -34.02
CA PHE A 58 -29.74 -15.29 -33.31
C PHE A 58 -30.51 -14.25 -34.12
N TYR A 59 -29.80 -13.36 -34.82
CA TYR A 59 -30.44 -12.36 -35.68
C TYR A 59 -31.22 -12.99 -36.85
N ILE A 60 -30.72 -14.07 -37.44
CA ILE A 60 -31.36 -14.72 -38.58
C ILE A 60 -32.52 -15.62 -38.18
N GLN A 61 -32.40 -16.34 -37.05
CA GLN A 61 -33.35 -17.38 -36.67
C GLN A 61 -34.49 -16.91 -35.77
N ASN A 62 -34.38 -15.71 -35.16
CA ASN A 62 -35.32 -15.19 -34.16
C ASN A 62 -35.80 -16.29 -33.17
N MET A 63 -34.87 -17.21 -32.83
CA MET A 63 -35.16 -18.48 -32.14
C MET A 63 -35.62 -18.28 -30.69
N PHE A 64 -35.26 -17.18 -30.09
CA PHE A 64 -35.64 -16.81 -28.73
C PHE A 64 -36.21 -15.40 -28.78
N GLY A 65 -37.17 -15.05 -27.94
CA GLY A 65 -37.66 -13.67 -27.84
C GLY A 65 -36.49 -12.70 -27.59
N GLU A 66 -36.63 -11.44 -27.99
CA GLU A 66 -35.55 -10.42 -27.98
C GLU A 66 -34.81 -10.37 -26.64
N VAL A 67 -35.52 -10.45 -25.50
CA VAL A 67 -34.93 -10.41 -24.14
C VAL A 67 -33.96 -11.55 -23.90
N TYR A 68 -34.32 -12.79 -24.22
CA TYR A 68 -33.47 -13.96 -23.99
C TYR A 68 -32.24 -13.93 -24.89
N THR A 69 -32.36 -13.39 -26.10
CA THR A 69 -31.24 -13.20 -27.02
C THR A 69 -30.26 -12.19 -26.48
N LEU A 70 -30.73 -11.02 -26.01
CA LEU A 70 -29.89 -9.99 -25.41
C LEU A 70 -29.19 -10.46 -24.13
N LEU A 71 -29.90 -11.20 -23.27
CA LEU A 71 -29.33 -11.80 -22.07
C LEU A 71 -28.23 -12.82 -22.41
N ALA A 72 -28.47 -13.69 -23.38
CA ALA A 72 -27.50 -14.70 -23.81
C ALA A 72 -26.22 -14.03 -24.37
N LEU A 73 -26.37 -13.02 -25.23
CA LEU A 73 -25.25 -12.26 -25.79
C LEU A 73 -24.47 -11.52 -24.70
N SER A 74 -25.13 -10.84 -23.77
CA SER A 74 -24.44 -10.15 -22.69
C SER A 74 -23.67 -11.08 -21.76
N LEU A 75 -24.16 -12.30 -21.51
CA LEU A 75 -23.41 -13.31 -20.76
C LEU A 75 -22.18 -13.79 -21.52
N LEU A 76 -22.26 -13.94 -22.85
CA LEU A 76 -21.10 -14.27 -23.70
C LEU A 76 -20.07 -13.12 -23.72
N GLU A 77 -20.52 -11.88 -23.80
CA GLU A 77 -19.66 -10.68 -23.70
C GLU A 77 -18.93 -10.66 -22.37
N ILE A 78 -19.62 -10.84 -21.24
CA ILE A 78 -19.01 -10.87 -19.91
C ILE A 78 -17.97 -12.01 -19.82
N ALA A 79 -18.30 -13.19 -20.31
CA ALA A 79 -17.40 -14.34 -20.31
C ALA A 79 -16.15 -14.08 -21.18
N GLY A 80 -16.38 -13.60 -22.42
CA GLY A 80 -15.30 -13.28 -23.37
C GLY A 80 -14.38 -12.17 -22.86
N TRP A 81 -14.98 -11.10 -22.29
CA TRP A 81 -14.21 -9.99 -21.75
C TRP A 81 -13.44 -10.39 -20.47
N SER A 82 -14.04 -11.19 -19.60
CA SER A 82 -13.37 -11.72 -18.41
C SER A 82 -12.16 -12.59 -18.77
N LEU A 83 -12.28 -13.42 -19.82
CA LEU A 83 -11.16 -14.21 -20.34
C LEU A 83 -10.06 -13.31 -20.93
N THR A 84 -10.45 -12.29 -21.69
CA THR A 84 -9.52 -11.28 -22.24
C THR A 84 -8.75 -10.59 -21.12
N LEU A 85 -9.43 -10.13 -20.09
CA LEU A 85 -8.78 -9.47 -18.94
C LEU A 85 -7.79 -10.39 -18.21
N ARG A 86 -8.11 -11.66 -18.08
CA ARG A 86 -7.21 -12.63 -17.48
C ARG A 86 -5.93 -12.81 -18.28
N ILE A 87 -6.03 -12.89 -19.61
CA ILE A 87 -4.88 -13.14 -20.49
C ILE A 87 -4.07 -11.87 -20.73
N VAL A 88 -4.75 -10.75 -20.98
CA VAL A 88 -4.08 -9.46 -21.33
C VAL A 88 -3.48 -8.78 -20.11
N TYR A 89 -4.17 -8.81 -18.97
CA TYR A 89 -3.75 -8.10 -17.76
C TYR A 89 -3.24 -9.01 -16.64
N GLY A 90 -3.32 -10.33 -16.78
CA GLY A 90 -2.90 -11.29 -15.75
C GLY A 90 -3.74 -11.25 -14.46
N ALA A 91 -4.97 -10.73 -14.53
CA ALA A 91 -5.83 -10.57 -13.37
C ALA A 91 -6.34 -11.92 -12.81
N SER A 92 -6.70 -11.98 -11.52
CA SER A 92 -7.36 -13.15 -10.94
C SER A 92 -8.75 -13.36 -11.54
N TRP A 93 -9.28 -14.61 -11.57
CA TRP A 93 -10.60 -14.90 -12.11
C TRP A 93 -11.71 -14.03 -11.51
N GLY A 94 -11.71 -13.85 -10.18
CA GLY A 94 -12.74 -13.04 -9.51
C GLY A 94 -12.67 -11.57 -9.93
N ASN A 95 -11.49 -10.99 -9.99
CA ASN A 95 -11.32 -9.61 -10.43
C ASN A 95 -11.57 -9.44 -11.93
N SER A 96 -11.20 -10.42 -12.76
CA SER A 96 -11.51 -10.43 -14.21
C SER A 96 -13.01 -10.44 -14.45
N LEU A 97 -13.77 -11.24 -13.70
CA LEU A 97 -15.21 -11.31 -13.82
C LEU A 97 -15.90 -10.00 -13.41
N VAL A 98 -15.51 -9.43 -12.27
CA VAL A 98 -16.05 -8.15 -11.79
C VAL A 98 -15.72 -7.01 -12.75
N THR A 99 -14.46 -6.93 -13.21
CA THR A 99 -14.03 -5.88 -14.14
C THR A 99 -14.63 -6.08 -15.52
N GLY A 100 -14.76 -7.33 -15.96
CA GLY A 100 -15.41 -7.69 -17.21
C GLY A 100 -16.87 -7.26 -17.23
N SER A 101 -17.64 -7.63 -16.22
CA SER A 101 -19.04 -7.21 -16.08
C SER A 101 -19.19 -5.69 -16.03
N MET A 102 -18.29 -5.00 -15.32
CA MET A 102 -18.33 -3.55 -15.24
C MET A 102 -18.02 -2.88 -16.59
N ALA A 103 -17.04 -3.39 -17.34
CA ALA A 103 -16.71 -2.87 -18.67
C ALA A 103 -17.85 -3.07 -19.66
N VAL A 104 -18.44 -4.27 -19.70
CA VAL A 104 -19.61 -4.60 -20.54
C VAL A 104 -20.82 -3.74 -20.14
N PHE A 105 -21.05 -3.55 -18.85
CA PHE A 105 -22.12 -2.67 -18.37
C PHE A 105 -21.93 -1.23 -18.84
N LEU A 106 -20.73 -0.67 -18.70
CA LEU A 106 -20.41 0.69 -19.15
C LEU A 106 -20.49 0.82 -20.68
N TYR A 107 -20.02 -0.19 -21.41
CA TYR A 107 -20.20 -0.27 -22.87
C TYR A 107 -21.69 -0.21 -23.25
N GLY A 108 -22.52 -1.02 -22.61
CA GLY A 108 -23.96 -0.99 -22.89
C GLY A 108 -24.64 0.36 -22.57
N ILE A 109 -24.07 1.18 -21.65
CA ILE A 109 -24.50 2.56 -21.46
C ILE A 109 -24.07 3.43 -22.64
N THR A 110 -22.85 3.24 -23.18
CA THR A 110 -22.36 4.01 -24.34
C THR A 110 -23.24 3.78 -25.55
N ASP A 111 -23.63 2.53 -25.80
CA ASP A 111 -24.48 2.12 -26.90
C ASP A 111 -25.89 2.74 -26.82
N GLU A 112 -26.52 2.71 -25.64
CA GLU A 112 -27.85 3.32 -25.44
C GLU A 112 -27.81 4.85 -25.53
N LEU A 113 -26.82 5.50 -24.96
CA LEU A 113 -26.67 6.97 -25.08
C LEU A 113 -26.43 7.37 -26.53
N GLY A 114 -25.59 6.65 -27.25
CA GLY A 114 -25.33 6.86 -28.67
C GLY A 114 -26.61 6.71 -29.46
N GLY A 115 -27.29 5.59 -29.33
CA GLY A 115 -28.54 5.32 -30.01
C GLY A 115 -29.61 6.39 -29.78
N PHE A 116 -29.68 6.98 -28.58
CA PHE A 116 -30.63 8.07 -28.29
C PHE A 116 -30.25 9.41 -28.97
N PHE A 117 -28.99 9.81 -28.91
CA PHE A 117 -28.57 11.13 -29.39
C PHE A 117 -28.32 11.20 -30.91
N LEU A 118 -27.92 10.08 -31.52
CA LEU A 118 -27.45 10.07 -32.91
C LEU A 118 -28.33 9.19 -33.83
N THR A 119 -29.41 8.58 -33.32
CA THR A 119 -30.37 7.83 -34.15
C THR A 119 -30.96 8.73 -35.23
N GLN A 120 -30.39 8.64 -36.45
CA GLN A 120 -30.99 9.17 -37.65
C GLN A 120 -31.76 8.03 -38.33
N ASN A 121 -32.85 8.38 -39.05
CA ASN A 121 -33.60 7.42 -39.86
C ASN A 121 -32.76 7.03 -41.08
N PHE A 122 -31.85 6.07 -40.92
CA PHE A 122 -31.08 5.52 -42.02
C PHE A 122 -31.92 4.58 -42.86
N ASN A 123 -31.84 4.76 -44.19
CA ASN A 123 -32.48 3.79 -45.09
C ASN A 123 -31.59 2.54 -45.22
N LEU A 124 -31.80 1.59 -44.31
CA LEU A 124 -31.03 0.32 -44.23
C LEU A 124 -31.23 -0.58 -45.48
N SER A 125 -32.18 -0.28 -46.36
CA SER A 125 -32.35 -1.00 -47.60
C SER A 125 -31.35 -0.61 -48.68
N SER A 126 -30.67 0.53 -48.54
CA SER A 126 -29.65 0.99 -49.46
C SER A 126 -28.23 0.69 -48.91
N PRO A 127 -27.27 0.32 -49.77
CA PRO A 127 -25.87 0.12 -49.34
C PRO A 127 -25.25 1.36 -48.66
N VAL A 128 -25.62 2.55 -49.18
CA VAL A 128 -25.14 3.83 -48.64
C VAL A 128 -25.72 4.06 -47.24
N GLY A 129 -27.00 3.83 -47.06
CA GLY A 129 -27.66 4.00 -45.77
C GLY A 129 -27.16 3.00 -44.74
N LEU A 130 -26.87 1.75 -45.12
CA LEU A 130 -26.26 0.75 -44.27
C LEU A 130 -24.83 1.15 -43.85
N ALA A 131 -24.01 1.62 -44.78
CA ALA A 131 -22.65 2.11 -44.49
C ALA A 131 -22.69 3.32 -43.53
N ALA A 132 -23.62 4.29 -43.79
CA ALA A 132 -23.81 5.45 -42.93
C ALA A 132 -24.23 5.04 -41.50
N TYR A 133 -25.15 4.09 -41.36
CA TYR A 133 -25.51 3.51 -40.05
C TYR A 133 -24.32 2.95 -39.32
N MET A 134 -23.52 2.10 -39.97
CA MET A 134 -22.34 1.48 -39.35
C MET A 134 -21.30 2.52 -38.89
N VAL A 135 -21.01 3.49 -39.76
CA VAL A 135 -20.06 4.58 -39.41
C VAL A 135 -20.57 5.38 -38.21
N SER A 136 -21.88 5.70 -38.20
CA SER A 136 -22.51 6.40 -37.08
C SER A 136 -22.38 5.60 -35.79
N THR A 137 -22.77 4.32 -35.78
CA THR A 137 -22.70 3.47 -34.59
C THR A 137 -21.28 3.29 -34.07
N ILE A 138 -20.28 3.11 -34.93
CA ILE A 138 -18.88 3.06 -34.52
C ILE A 138 -18.44 4.38 -33.88
N ALA A 139 -18.79 5.52 -34.50
CA ALA A 139 -18.47 6.83 -33.96
C ALA A 139 -19.12 7.06 -32.58
N GLU A 140 -20.38 6.67 -32.43
CA GLU A 140 -21.15 6.72 -31.17
C GLU A 140 -20.45 5.95 -30.05
N ILE A 141 -20.15 4.69 -30.28
CA ILE A 141 -19.48 3.81 -29.32
C ILE A 141 -18.16 4.43 -28.84
N LEU A 142 -17.34 4.93 -29.76
CA LEU A 142 -16.04 5.50 -29.42
C LEU A 142 -16.16 6.87 -28.71
N ILE A 143 -17.04 7.77 -29.18
CA ILE A 143 -17.21 9.09 -28.58
C ILE A 143 -17.75 8.98 -27.16
N PHE A 144 -18.87 8.27 -26.96
CA PHE A 144 -19.45 8.12 -25.63
C PHE A 144 -18.57 7.28 -24.70
N GLY A 145 -17.86 6.28 -25.24
CA GLY A 145 -16.86 5.53 -24.50
C GLY A 145 -15.71 6.41 -23.96
N LEU A 146 -15.22 7.32 -24.79
CA LEU A 146 -14.19 8.31 -24.38
C LEU A 146 -14.73 9.31 -23.35
N ILE A 147 -15.99 9.77 -23.50
CA ILE A 147 -16.63 10.67 -22.53
C ILE A 147 -16.75 9.98 -21.16
N ILE A 148 -17.27 8.73 -21.12
CA ILE A 148 -17.40 7.98 -19.86
C ILE A 148 -16.04 7.70 -19.25
N ALA A 149 -15.05 7.29 -20.04
CA ALA A 149 -13.68 7.10 -19.57
C ALA A 149 -13.08 8.40 -19.00
N GLY A 150 -13.31 9.54 -19.65
CA GLY A 150 -12.90 10.85 -19.15
C GLY A 150 -13.53 11.22 -17.81
N ILE A 151 -14.84 10.93 -17.65
CA ILE A 151 -15.55 11.14 -16.38
C ILE A 151 -14.94 10.25 -15.27
N ILE A 152 -14.70 8.96 -15.54
CA ILE A 152 -14.11 8.03 -14.58
C ILE A 152 -12.73 8.52 -14.11
N LEU A 153 -11.89 8.98 -15.05
CA LEU A 153 -10.55 9.48 -14.74
C LEU A 153 -10.59 10.82 -13.97
N LYS A 154 -11.44 11.77 -14.38
CA LYS A 154 -11.59 13.08 -13.76
C LYS A 154 -12.16 12.99 -12.34
N CYS A 155 -13.11 12.10 -12.10
CA CYS A 155 -13.72 11.86 -10.79
C CYS A 155 -12.88 10.95 -9.89
N ARG A 156 -11.69 10.53 -10.31
CA ARG A 156 -10.80 9.60 -9.57
C ARG A 156 -11.47 8.28 -9.17
N LEU A 157 -12.50 7.86 -9.92
CA LEU A 157 -13.23 6.62 -9.64
C LEU A 157 -12.34 5.37 -9.78
N ALA A 158 -11.26 5.46 -10.55
CA ALA A 158 -10.28 4.39 -10.68
C ALA A 158 -9.61 4.01 -9.33
N GLU A 159 -9.36 4.99 -8.45
CA GLU A 159 -8.77 4.74 -7.13
C GLU A 159 -9.79 4.03 -6.22
N ALA A 160 -11.03 4.51 -6.24
CA ALA A 160 -12.14 3.88 -5.53
C ALA A 160 -12.38 2.44 -6.02
N TYR A 161 -12.35 2.22 -7.33
CA TYR A 161 -12.53 0.90 -7.95
C TYR A 161 -11.40 -0.07 -7.60
N ASN A 162 -10.15 0.36 -7.67
CA ASN A 162 -9.01 -0.46 -7.28
C ASN A 162 -9.00 -0.79 -5.78
N GLY A 163 -9.40 0.15 -4.92
CA GLY A 163 -9.63 -0.09 -3.49
C GLY A 163 -10.72 -1.14 -3.26
N PHE A 164 -11.83 -1.04 -3.99
CA PHE A 164 -12.92 -1.99 -3.98
C PHE A 164 -12.50 -3.41 -4.43
N LEU A 165 -11.69 -3.54 -5.48
CA LEU A 165 -11.17 -4.82 -5.95
C LEU A 165 -10.26 -5.51 -4.93
N ARG A 166 -9.44 -4.74 -4.21
CA ARG A 166 -8.51 -5.23 -3.17
C ARG A 166 -9.20 -5.50 -1.83
N GLY A 167 -10.36 -4.89 -1.59
CA GLY A 167 -11.09 -4.95 -0.32
C GLY A 167 -11.53 -6.37 0.05
N ASN A 168 -11.48 -6.65 1.36
CA ASN A 168 -11.81 -7.94 1.97
C ASN A 168 -13.33 -8.13 2.20
N ALA A 169 -13.71 -9.09 2.99
CA ALA A 169 -15.04 -9.64 3.23
C ALA A 169 -16.29 -8.75 3.04
N PRO A 170 -16.39 -7.48 3.50
CA PRO A 170 -17.62 -6.70 3.33
C PRO A 170 -17.93 -6.39 1.85
N PHE A 171 -16.91 -6.33 0.98
CA PHE A 171 -17.09 -6.04 -0.45
C PHE A 171 -17.41 -7.28 -1.28
N ARG A 172 -17.40 -8.48 -0.72
CA ARG A 172 -17.68 -9.73 -1.45
C ARG A 172 -19.09 -9.75 -2.05
N TYR A 173 -20.07 -9.32 -1.27
CA TYR A 173 -21.47 -9.23 -1.74
C TYR A 173 -21.64 -8.17 -2.84
N TRP A 174 -20.97 -7.03 -2.70
CA TRP A 174 -21.01 -5.97 -3.70
C TRP A 174 -20.34 -6.39 -5.02
N LYS A 175 -19.30 -7.22 -4.98
CA LYS A 175 -18.71 -7.81 -6.19
C LYS A 175 -19.73 -8.66 -6.95
N ALA A 176 -20.54 -9.44 -6.25
CA ALA A 176 -21.62 -10.21 -6.87
C ALA A 176 -22.70 -9.30 -7.49
N VAL A 177 -23.07 -8.20 -6.82
CA VAL A 177 -24.00 -7.21 -7.36
C VAL A 177 -23.47 -6.61 -8.67
N ILE A 178 -22.19 -6.23 -8.74
CA ILE A 178 -21.59 -5.69 -9.97
C ILE A 178 -21.65 -6.70 -11.12
N VAL A 179 -21.41 -7.97 -10.85
CA VAL A 179 -21.48 -9.03 -11.88
C VAL A 179 -22.89 -9.16 -12.45
N LEU A 180 -23.92 -8.91 -11.64
CA LEU A 180 -25.33 -9.00 -12.07
C LEU A 180 -25.84 -7.70 -12.73
N LEU A 181 -25.13 -6.58 -12.63
CA LEU A 181 -25.59 -5.29 -13.14
C LEU A 181 -25.98 -5.28 -14.62
N PRO A 182 -25.20 -5.86 -15.56
CA PRO A 182 -25.58 -5.89 -16.98
C PRO A 182 -26.90 -6.62 -17.20
N VAL A 183 -27.09 -7.74 -16.52
CA VAL A 183 -28.32 -8.54 -16.60
C VAL A 183 -29.52 -7.76 -16.05
N LEU A 184 -29.37 -7.16 -14.87
CA LEU A 184 -30.42 -6.35 -14.25
C LEU A 184 -30.80 -5.15 -15.12
N LYS A 185 -29.82 -4.51 -15.74
CA LYS A 185 -30.05 -3.39 -16.66
C LYS A 185 -30.93 -3.83 -17.84
N ILE A 186 -30.54 -4.90 -18.53
CA ILE A 186 -31.32 -5.43 -19.69
C ILE A 186 -32.76 -5.73 -19.28
N MET A 187 -32.95 -6.41 -18.16
CA MET A 187 -34.29 -6.71 -17.65
C MET A 187 -35.10 -5.45 -17.34
N CYS A 188 -34.49 -4.43 -16.71
CA CYS A 188 -35.18 -3.18 -16.40
C CYS A 188 -35.57 -2.40 -17.66
N VAL A 189 -34.68 -2.33 -18.65
CA VAL A 189 -34.93 -1.64 -19.92
C VAL A 189 -36.11 -2.32 -20.66
N GLU A 190 -36.10 -3.65 -20.73
CA GLU A 190 -37.13 -4.41 -21.44
C GLU A 190 -38.50 -4.30 -20.77
N ILE A 191 -38.58 -4.46 -19.46
CA ILE A 191 -39.84 -4.29 -18.71
C ILE A 191 -40.41 -2.88 -18.92
N THR A 192 -39.51 -1.87 -19.01
CA THR A 192 -39.96 -0.49 -19.21
C THR A 192 -40.45 -0.26 -20.64
N ASN A 193 -39.76 -0.80 -21.62
CA ASN A 193 -40.17 -0.71 -23.04
C ASN A 193 -41.52 -1.38 -23.29
N GLU A 194 -41.75 -2.59 -22.75
CA GLU A 194 -43.02 -3.29 -22.85
C GLU A 194 -44.17 -2.54 -22.17
N ARG A 195 -43.95 -1.96 -20.99
CA ARG A 195 -45.01 -1.29 -20.21
C ARG A 195 -45.35 0.11 -20.72
N LEU A 196 -44.37 0.85 -21.21
CA LEU A 196 -44.53 2.26 -21.59
C LEU A 196 -44.76 2.44 -23.11
N ILE A 197 -44.72 1.37 -23.90
CA ILE A 197 -44.88 1.39 -25.37
C ILE A 197 -43.85 2.41 -25.98
N LEU A 198 -42.68 2.51 -25.39
CA LEU A 198 -41.63 3.37 -25.86
C LEU A 198 -40.79 2.58 -26.87
N ASN A 199 -40.96 2.88 -28.16
CA ASN A 199 -40.18 2.24 -29.23
C ASN A 199 -38.68 2.60 -29.27
N ASN A 200 -38.19 3.32 -28.30
CA ASN A 200 -36.79 3.78 -28.24
C ASN A 200 -36.17 3.45 -26.90
N SER A 201 -34.88 3.06 -26.92
CA SER A 201 -34.05 2.89 -25.75
C SER A 201 -34.20 4.11 -24.81
N ASN A 202 -34.51 3.85 -23.55
CA ASN A 202 -34.69 4.91 -22.56
C ASN A 202 -33.37 5.19 -21.82
N PRO A 203 -32.59 6.21 -22.24
CA PRO A 203 -31.28 6.50 -21.65
C PRO A 203 -31.34 6.91 -20.17
N MET A 204 -32.54 7.29 -19.69
CA MET A 204 -32.74 7.69 -18.29
C MET A 204 -32.44 6.53 -17.34
N ILE A 205 -32.80 5.29 -17.70
CA ILE A 205 -32.54 4.10 -16.90
C ILE A 205 -31.03 3.87 -16.80
N SER A 206 -30.32 3.94 -17.92
CA SER A 206 -28.86 3.76 -17.95
C SER A 206 -28.12 4.87 -17.18
N LEU A 207 -28.61 6.11 -17.23
CA LEU A 207 -28.08 7.19 -16.40
C LEU A 207 -28.32 6.97 -14.90
N LEU A 208 -29.49 6.45 -14.50
CA LEU A 208 -29.77 6.09 -13.11
C LEU A 208 -28.84 4.99 -12.60
N PHE A 209 -28.60 3.96 -13.41
CA PHE A 209 -27.66 2.90 -13.08
C PHE A 209 -26.22 3.45 -12.96
N LEU A 210 -25.80 4.37 -13.85
CA LEU A 210 -24.49 5.00 -13.78
C LEU A 210 -24.33 5.83 -12.49
N LEU A 211 -25.34 6.62 -12.12
CA LEU A 211 -25.34 7.38 -10.87
C LEU A 211 -25.30 6.46 -9.64
N MET A 212 -26.05 5.36 -9.67
CA MET A 212 -26.02 4.35 -8.61
C MET A 212 -24.63 3.75 -8.44
N ILE A 213 -23.94 3.39 -9.53
CA ILE A 213 -22.57 2.86 -9.49
C ILE A 213 -21.59 3.90 -8.91
N ILE A 214 -21.67 5.14 -9.39
CA ILE A 214 -20.85 6.23 -8.86
C ILE A 214 -21.08 6.38 -7.34
N GLY A 215 -22.32 6.32 -6.89
CA GLY A 215 -22.68 6.36 -5.48
C GLY A 215 -22.09 5.20 -4.68
N VAL A 216 -22.23 3.97 -5.18
CA VAL A 216 -21.69 2.76 -4.52
C VAL A 216 -20.16 2.80 -4.44
N LEU A 217 -19.48 3.19 -5.53
CA LEU A 217 -18.02 3.28 -5.55
C LEU A 217 -17.52 4.37 -4.60
N ASN A 218 -18.16 5.53 -4.56
CA ASN A 218 -17.83 6.60 -3.61
C ASN A 218 -18.06 6.16 -2.16
N TYR A 219 -19.16 5.47 -1.88
CA TYR A 219 -19.43 4.93 -0.55
C TYR A 219 -18.36 3.90 -0.13
N ALA A 220 -18.03 2.96 -1.01
CA ALA A 220 -16.99 1.98 -0.78
C ALA A 220 -15.61 2.63 -0.51
N PHE A 221 -15.26 3.66 -1.28
CA PHE A 221 -14.03 4.43 -1.07
C PHE A 221 -13.99 5.12 0.29
N ARG A 222 -15.09 5.76 0.70
CA ARG A 222 -15.19 6.40 2.00
C ARG A 222 -15.05 5.39 3.14
N CYS A 223 -15.66 4.22 3.02
CA CYS A 223 -15.54 3.15 4.00
C CYS A 223 -14.08 2.65 4.13
N ASP A 224 -13.38 2.42 3.01
CA ASP A 224 -11.97 2.01 3.01
C ASP A 224 -11.07 3.06 3.68
N MET A 225 -11.28 4.34 3.36
CA MET A 225 -10.54 5.44 3.96
C MET A 225 -10.80 5.59 5.45
N GLN A 226 -12.05 5.42 5.90
CA GLN A 226 -12.37 5.42 7.32
C GLN A 226 -11.72 4.26 8.06
N GLN A 227 -11.74 3.07 7.48
CA GLN A 227 -11.11 1.89 8.09
C GLN A 227 -9.59 2.08 8.24
N LYS A 228 -8.91 2.63 7.23
CA LYS A 228 -7.48 2.96 7.32
C LYS A 228 -7.18 3.98 8.41
N ARG A 229 -7.98 5.05 8.49
CA ARG A 229 -7.84 6.06 9.56
C ARG A 229 -8.02 5.45 10.95
N LEU A 230 -8.99 4.56 11.12
CA LEU A 230 -9.19 3.86 12.39
C LEU A 230 -8.00 2.98 12.77
N GLN A 231 -7.42 2.26 11.80
CA GLN A 231 -6.22 1.45 12.01
C GLN A 231 -5.01 2.31 12.40
N GLU A 232 -4.80 3.45 11.73
CA GLU A 232 -3.74 4.40 12.06
C GLU A 232 -3.92 4.98 13.47
N GLN A 233 -5.15 5.35 13.84
CA GLN A 233 -5.46 5.83 15.19
C GLN A 233 -5.23 4.75 16.26
N GLN A 234 -5.64 3.52 16.00
CA GLN A 234 -5.39 2.40 16.92
C GLN A 234 -3.91 2.15 17.12
N ALA A 235 -3.11 2.12 16.04
CA ALA A 235 -1.67 1.98 16.12
C ALA A 235 -1.02 3.11 16.94
N SER A 236 -1.45 4.35 16.75
CA SER A 236 -0.98 5.50 17.52
C SER A 236 -1.33 5.39 19.01
N LEU A 237 -2.56 4.97 19.33
CA LEU A 237 -2.98 4.74 20.71
C LEU A 237 -2.20 3.63 21.41
N GLU A 238 -1.89 2.54 20.70
CA GLU A 238 -1.05 1.46 21.23
C GLU A 238 0.37 1.95 21.53
N GLN A 239 0.95 2.74 20.65
CA GLN A 239 2.26 3.36 20.88
C GLN A 239 2.26 4.29 22.11
N GLN A 240 1.24 5.15 22.25
CA GLN A 240 1.09 6.01 23.43
C GLN A 240 0.96 5.20 24.71
N LYS A 241 0.17 4.12 24.69
CA LYS A 241 -0.01 3.23 25.83
C LYS A 241 1.32 2.58 26.26
N MET A 242 2.13 2.09 25.32
CA MET A 242 3.45 1.56 25.63
C MET A 242 4.37 2.60 26.25
N TYR A 243 4.36 3.83 25.73
CA TYR A 243 5.14 4.94 26.30
C TYR A 243 4.74 5.26 27.75
N ILE A 244 3.43 5.33 28.03
CA ILE A 244 2.91 5.55 29.39
C ILE A 244 3.35 4.43 30.32
N GLN A 245 3.25 3.17 29.91
CA GLN A 245 3.69 2.01 30.70
C GLN A 245 5.18 2.08 31.05
N ASN A 246 6.01 2.54 30.13
CA ASN A 246 7.44 2.77 30.40
C ASN A 246 7.66 3.84 31.44
N LEU A 247 6.97 4.99 31.34
CA LEU A 247 7.05 6.05 32.35
C LEU A 247 6.61 5.56 33.74
N GLU A 248 5.52 4.80 33.80
CA GLU A 248 5.04 4.23 35.05
C GLU A 248 6.03 3.25 35.69
N SER A 249 6.72 2.46 34.84
CA SER A 249 7.77 1.56 35.33
C SER A 249 8.93 2.32 35.95
N VAL A 250 9.40 3.38 35.30
CA VAL A 250 10.48 4.26 35.83
C VAL A 250 10.04 4.93 37.11
N GLN A 251 8.80 5.46 37.19
CA GLN A 251 8.28 6.05 38.42
C GLN A 251 8.23 5.04 39.58
N ARG A 252 7.88 3.79 39.30
CA ARG A 252 7.84 2.72 40.29
C ARG A 252 9.26 2.45 40.81
N ASP A 253 10.24 2.33 39.91
CA ASP A 253 11.63 2.06 40.29
C ASP A 253 12.22 3.21 41.13
N VAL A 254 11.94 4.43 40.74
CA VAL A 254 12.33 5.64 41.54
C VAL A 254 11.68 5.61 42.93
N ARG A 255 10.41 5.20 43.04
CA ARG A 255 9.70 5.11 44.34
C ARG A 255 10.31 4.02 45.21
N ILE A 256 10.59 2.85 44.67
CA ILE A 256 11.25 1.73 45.39
C ILE A 256 12.64 2.18 45.87
N PHE A 257 13.45 2.75 44.97
CA PHE A 257 14.76 3.26 45.31
C PHE A 257 14.70 4.29 46.45
N ARG A 258 13.79 5.28 46.37
CA ARG A 258 13.61 6.29 47.43
C ARG A 258 13.29 5.66 48.78
N HIS A 259 12.46 4.64 48.80
CA HIS A 259 12.09 3.91 50.03
C HIS A 259 13.33 3.18 50.61
N ASP A 260 14.05 2.42 49.79
CA ASP A 260 15.23 1.67 50.20
C ASP A 260 16.37 2.58 50.63
N PHE A 261 16.58 3.68 49.91
CA PHE A 261 17.55 4.73 50.29
C PHE A 261 17.24 5.29 51.65
N LYS A 262 15.97 5.68 51.92
CA LYS A 262 15.56 6.21 53.23
C LYS A 262 15.81 5.22 54.37
N ASN A 263 15.53 3.96 54.15
CA ASN A 263 15.73 2.90 55.16
C ASN A 263 17.23 2.66 55.45
N ARG A 264 18.07 2.60 54.41
CA ARG A 264 19.51 2.45 54.53
C ARG A 264 20.17 3.67 55.16
N MET A 265 19.72 4.90 54.83
CA MET A 265 20.19 6.15 55.44
C MET A 265 19.95 6.17 56.97
N ALA A 266 18.83 5.61 57.44
CA ALA A 266 18.56 5.54 58.88
C ALA A 266 19.59 4.63 59.60
N GLY A 267 20.04 3.52 58.97
CA GLY A 267 21.06 2.63 59.54
C GLY A 267 22.47 3.27 59.57
N ILE A 268 22.81 4.00 58.49
CA ILE A 268 24.13 4.61 58.40
C ILE A 268 24.34 5.80 59.35
N ARG A 269 23.26 6.50 59.68
CA ARG A 269 23.29 7.56 60.68
C ARG A 269 23.80 7.04 62.04
N LEU A 270 23.35 5.85 62.44
CA LEU A 270 23.81 5.19 63.63
C LEU A 270 25.32 4.88 63.58
N GLN A 271 25.81 4.31 62.46
CA GLN A 271 27.23 4.01 62.26
C GLN A 271 28.12 5.27 62.18
N ALA A 272 27.58 6.35 61.62
CA ALA A 272 28.28 7.65 61.59
C ALA A 272 28.38 8.27 62.99
N ASP A 273 27.37 8.13 63.83
CA ASP A 273 27.34 8.58 65.21
C ASP A 273 28.34 7.77 66.06
N GLU A 274 28.64 6.52 65.67
CA GLU A 274 29.68 5.65 66.29
C GLU A 274 31.08 5.92 65.78
N GLY A 275 31.25 6.80 64.79
CA GLY A 275 32.54 7.20 64.23
C GLY A 275 33.14 6.25 63.20
N ASP A 276 32.39 5.30 62.66
CA ASP A 276 32.83 4.35 61.64
C ASP A 276 32.81 4.99 60.23
N ILE A 277 33.88 5.73 59.93
CA ILE A 277 34.06 6.41 58.65
C ILE A 277 34.15 5.44 57.48
N ARG A 278 34.69 4.22 57.70
CA ARG A 278 34.80 3.21 56.62
C ARG A 278 33.45 2.64 56.22
N ALA A 279 32.56 2.40 57.15
CA ALA A 279 31.20 1.97 56.87
C ALA A 279 30.44 3.04 56.10
N VAL A 280 30.58 4.32 56.43
CA VAL A 280 29.98 5.47 55.70
C VAL A 280 30.49 5.56 54.28
N GLN A 281 31.81 5.47 54.04
CA GLN A 281 32.40 5.50 52.71
C GLN A 281 31.90 4.34 51.83
N LYS A 282 31.92 3.11 52.40
CA LYS A 282 31.41 1.93 51.71
C LYS A 282 29.92 2.11 51.30
N PHE A 283 29.11 2.60 52.18
CA PHE A 283 27.70 2.87 51.92
C PHE A 283 27.51 3.90 50.76
N ILE A 284 28.25 5.00 50.80
CA ILE A 284 28.18 6.01 49.75
C ILE A 284 28.50 5.38 48.38
N SER A 285 29.56 4.57 48.31
CA SER A 285 29.95 3.91 47.06
C SER A 285 28.90 2.90 46.58
N GLU A 286 28.32 2.10 47.49
CA GLU A 286 27.27 1.11 47.18
C GLU A 286 25.97 1.78 46.71
N VAL A 287 25.55 2.85 47.41
CA VAL A 287 24.32 3.57 47.08
C VAL A 287 24.44 4.30 45.76
N THR A 288 25.60 4.92 45.51
CA THR A 288 25.86 5.60 44.23
C THR A 288 25.89 4.58 43.09
N GLY A 289 26.54 3.44 43.27
CA GLY A 289 26.56 2.36 42.28
C GLY A 289 25.18 1.73 42.03
N ASP A 290 24.40 1.46 43.12
CA ASP A 290 23.05 0.94 43.03
C ASP A 290 22.09 1.91 42.33
N PHE A 291 22.24 3.22 42.60
CA PHE A 291 21.44 4.27 41.94
C PHE A 291 21.76 4.34 40.47
N GLU A 292 23.06 4.47 40.12
CA GLU A 292 23.50 4.52 38.73
C GLU A 292 23.00 3.32 37.93
N LYS A 293 23.13 2.12 38.47
CA LYS A 293 22.78 0.86 37.80
C LYS A 293 21.27 0.59 37.69
N LYS A 294 20.48 0.94 38.72
CA LYS A 294 19.04 0.62 38.75
C LYS A 294 18.13 1.73 38.26
N VAL A 295 18.49 2.97 38.47
CA VAL A 295 17.66 4.14 38.26
C VAL A 295 18.30 5.15 37.33
N GLY A 296 19.60 5.41 37.50
CA GLY A 296 20.34 6.42 36.73
C GLY A 296 20.30 6.15 35.24
N GLU A 297 20.60 4.92 34.80
CA GLU A 297 20.52 4.53 33.40
C GLU A 297 19.11 4.67 32.82
N LYS A 298 18.07 4.29 33.58
CA LYS A 298 16.68 4.41 33.13
C LYS A 298 16.24 5.88 33.03
N ILE A 299 16.58 6.70 34.01
CA ILE A 299 16.28 8.14 33.99
C ILE A 299 17.04 8.80 32.82
N PHE A 300 18.31 8.45 32.63
CA PHE A 300 19.12 8.93 31.53
C PHE A 300 18.48 8.56 30.19
N GLN A 301 18.09 7.32 29.98
CA GLN A 301 17.39 6.87 28.77
C GLN A 301 16.10 7.64 28.51
N VAL A 302 15.25 7.86 29.55
CA VAL A 302 14.03 8.64 29.42
C VAL A 302 14.32 10.10 29.09
N SER A 303 15.37 10.69 29.68
CA SER A 303 15.81 12.05 29.36
C SER A 303 16.27 12.16 27.90
N GLN A 304 17.12 11.23 27.44
CA GLN A 304 17.59 11.19 26.04
C GLN A 304 16.41 11.01 25.06
N MET A 305 15.44 10.14 25.41
CA MET A 305 14.20 9.99 24.64
C MET A 305 13.38 11.28 24.62
N GLY A 306 13.44 12.11 25.67
CA GLY A 306 12.83 13.43 25.74
C GLY A 306 13.35 14.39 24.68
N ASN A 307 14.63 14.30 24.36
CA ASN A 307 15.29 15.14 23.34
C ASN A 307 14.90 14.75 21.90
N ILE A 308 14.31 13.58 21.65
CA ILE A 308 13.74 13.24 20.35
C ILE A 308 12.34 13.84 20.28
N GLN A 309 12.17 14.94 19.53
CA GLN A 309 10.87 15.64 19.43
C GLN A 309 10.03 15.22 18.23
N ILE A 310 10.57 14.42 17.31
CA ILE A 310 9.84 13.81 16.20
C ILE A 310 9.06 12.62 16.76
N ALA A 311 7.72 12.73 16.80
CA ALA A 311 6.84 11.77 17.50
C ALA A 311 6.97 10.34 16.96
N GLU A 312 7.05 10.17 15.65
CA GLU A 312 7.17 8.88 14.97
C GLU A 312 8.50 8.21 15.29
N LEU A 313 9.59 8.99 15.27
CA LEU A 313 10.93 8.50 15.59
C LEU A 313 11.04 8.11 17.08
N LYS A 314 10.49 8.94 17.98
CA LYS A 314 10.41 8.63 19.41
C LYS A 314 9.67 7.31 19.66
N SER A 315 8.54 7.11 18.98
CA SER A 315 7.76 5.88 19.08
C SER A 315 8.53 4.66 18.57
N LEU A 316 9.21 4.78 17.44
CA LEU A 316 10.07 3.71 16.92
C LEU A 316 11.18 3.33 17.92
N LEU A 317 11.89 4.31 18.45
CA LEU A 317 12.97 4.09 19.41
C LEU A 317 12.48 3.42 20.69
N ALA A 318 11.28 3.80 21.18
CA ALA A 318 10.65 3.17 22.34
C ALA A 318 10.35 1.68 22.06
N VAL A 319 9.76 1.37 20.92
CA VAL A 319 9.47 -0.03 20.52
C VAL A 319 10.76 -0.82 20.39
N LYS A 320 11.77 -0.30 19.71
CA LYS A 320 13.07 -0.99 19.53
C LYS A 320 13.83 -1.19 20.84
N SER A 321 13.75 -0.22 21.74
CA SER A 321 14.29 -0.37 23.10
C SER A 321 13.64 -1.52 23.87
N MET A 322 12.29 -1.65 23.77
CA MET A 322 11.57 -2.75 24.38
C MET A 322 11.89 -4.12 23.76
N GLU A 323 11.98 -4.19 22.42
CA GLU A 323 12.38 -5.42 21.71
C GLU A 323 13.78 -5.88 22.12
N MET A 324 14.76 -4.97 22.24
CA MET A 324 16.09 -5.26 22.70
C MET A 324 16.10 -5.73 24.16
N GLN A 325 15.31 -5.08 25.01
CA GLN A 325 15.16 -5.49 26.42
C GLN A 325 14.58 -6.91 26.56
N GLN A 326 13.59 -7.27 25.74
CA GLN A 326 13.01 -8.63 25.74
C GLN A 326 14.00 -9.72 25.29
N ARG A 327 15.03 -9.33 24.54
CA ARG A 327 16.12 -10.21 24.07
C ARG A 327 17.38 -10.11 24.92
N ASP A 328 17.33 -9.45 26.07
CA ASP A 328 18.46 -9.20 26.96
C ASP A 328 19.64 -8.49 26.26
N ILE A 329 19.36 -7.66 25.26
CA ILE A 329 20.34 -6.84 24.54
C ILE A 329 20.39 -5.45 25.21
N PRO A 330 21.53 -5.03 25.80
CA PRO A 330 21.67 -3.69 26.34
C PRO A 330 21.57 -2.64 25.22
N PHE A 331 20.68 -1.67 25.39
CA PHE A 331 20.49 -0.57 24.46
C PHE A 331 20.77 0.76 25.13
N ARG A 332 21.58 1.60 24.46
CA ARG A 332 21.92 2.95 24.93
C ARG A 332 21.53 3.98 23.88
N LEU A 333 20.67 4.92 24.26
CA LEU A 333 20.30 6.07 23.46
C LEU A 333 21.06 7.30 23.94
N GLU A 334 21.67 8.04 23.04
CA GLU A 334 22.37 9.29 23.31
C GLU A 334 21.83 10.37 22.35
N ALA A 335 21.18 11.38 22.90
CA ALA A 335 20.68 12.55 22.19
C ALA A 335 20.95 13.79 23.07
N ALA A 336 22.13 14.34 22.96
CA ALA A 336 22.58 15.44 23.82
C ALA A 336 21.80 16.74 23.54
N VAL A 337 21.31 16.94 22.33
CA VAL A 337 20.60 18.12 21.87
C VAL A 337 19.21 17.71 21.35
N PRO A 338 18.17 18.53 21.52
CA PRO A 338 16.84 18.24 20.99
C PRO A 338 16.84 18.10 19.47
N VAL A 339 16.34 16.97 18.95
CA VAL A 339 16.10 16.71 17.53
C VAL A 339 14.66 17.07 17.21
N THR A 340 14.45 18.23 16.58
CA THR A 340 13.13 18.83 16.42
C THR A 340 12.51 18.63 15.05
N SER A 341 13.34 18.72 14.01
CA SER A 341 12.90 18.62 12.61
C SER A 341 13.99 18.06 11.72
N LEU A 342 13.58 17.46 10.61
CA LEU A 342 14.46 16.94 9.57
C LEU A 342 13.91 17.32 8.21
N SER A 343 14.78 17.52 7.24
CA SER A 343 14.42 17.75 5.84
C SER A 343 13.90 16.48 5.12
N MET A 344 13.89 15.37 5.82
CA MET A 344 13.41 14.07 5.36
C MET A 344 12.04 13.75 5.99
N PRO A 345 11.04 13.18 5.25
CA PRO A 345 9.77 12.76 5.81
C PRO A 345 9.94 11.76 6.96
N ALA A 346 9.18 11.95 8.04
CA ALA A 346 9.28 11.13 9.25
C ALA A 346 9.11 9.62 8.99
N GLY A 347 8.25 9.24 8.03
CA GLY A 347 8.04 7.83 7.65
C GLY A 347 9.28 7.17 7.05
N ASP A 348 9.98 7.86 6.14
CA ASP A 348 11.18 7.34 5.49
C ASP A 348 12.37 7.34 6.46
N LEU A 349 12.45 8.36 7.34
CA LEU A 349 13.41 8.40 8.43
C LEU A 349 13.23 7.20 9.38
N CYS A 350 11.99 6.97 9.84
CA CYS A 350 11.69 5.85 10.71
C CYS A 350 12.01 4.51 10.06
N ARG A 351 11.76 4.39 8.76
CA ARG A 351 12.11 3.18 7.99
C ARG A 351 13.62 2.99 7.92
N ALA A 352 14.38 4.04 7.63
CA ALA A 352 15.84 3.99 7.59
C ALA A 352 16.45 3.63 8.96
N VAL A 353 16.06 4.35 10.02
CA VAL A 353 16.54 4.10 11.39
C VAL A 353 16.12 2.72 11.89
N GLY A 354 14.89 2.28 11.56
CA GLY A 354 14.42 0.94 11.88
C GLY A 354 15.31 -0.15 11.30
N ILE A 355 15.69 -0.04 10.03
CA ILE A 355 16.62 -0.98 9.37
C ILE A 355 17.99 -1.01 10.09
N LEU A 356 18.52 0.15 10.47
CA LEU A 356 19.80 0.23 11.18
C LEU A 356 19.73 -0.48 12.55
N LEU A 357 18.67 -0.22 13.31
CA LEU A 357 18.47 -0.83 14.64
C LEU A 357 18.19 -2.33 14.55
N ASP A 358 17.43 -2.78 13.56
CA ASP A 358 17.17 -4.22 13.34
C ASP A 358 18.47 -4.96 13.00
N ASN A 359 19.29 -4.40 12.13
CA ASN A 359 20.59 -4.97 11.81
C ASN A 359 21.50 -5.07 13.05
N ALA A 360 21.54 -3.99 13.86
CA ALA A 360 22.33 -3.95 15.08
C ALA A 360 21.84 -4.96 16.12
N MET A 361 20.52 -5.09 16.29
CA MET A 361 19.91 -6.03 17.23
C MET A 361 20.20 -7.47 16.83
N GLU A 362 19.99 -7.84 15.58
CA GLU A 362 20.25 -9.20 15.08
C GLU A 362 21.72 -9.60 15.18
N GLU A 363 22.66 -8.69 14.89
CA GLU A 363 24.10 -8.98 14.99
C GLU A 363 24.55 -9.11 16.45
N THR A 364 23.99 -8.27 17.34
CA THR A 364 24.29 -8.34 18.78
C THR A 364 23.71 -9.62 19.40
N GLU A 365 22.49 -10.02 19.03
CA GLU A 365 21.88 -11.28 19.47
C GLU A 365 22.75 -12.47 19.06
N ALA A 366 23.22 -12.48 17.81
CA ALA A 366 24.12 -13.51 17.32
C ALA A 366 25.51 -13.46 17.99
N PHE A 367 25.98 -12.28 18.36
CA PHE A 367 27.23 -12.11 19.13
C PHE A 367 27.10 -12.69 20.53
N LEU A 368 25.97 -12.49 21.20
CA LEU A 368 25.68 -13.08 22.52
C LEU A 368 25.58 -14.60 22.48
N GLN A 369 25.00 -15.17 21.39
CA GLN A 369 24.83 -16.62 21.26
C GLN A 369 26.11 -17.37 20.90
N TYR A 370 26.94 -16.81 20.03
CA TYR A 370 28.09 -17.53 19.43
C TYR A 370 29.46 -17.04 19.89
N GLY A 371 29.50 -15.96 20.68
CA GLY A 371 30.74 -15.34 21.15
C GLY A 371 31.55 -14.63 20.05
N ASN A 372 32.67 -14.02 20.46
CA ASN A 372 33.64 -13.44 19.55
C ASN A 372 34.61 -14.54 19.06
N THR A 373 34.81 -14.63 17.74
CA THR A 373 35.82 -15.52 17.14
C THR A 373 37.19 -14.86 17.03
N ALA A 374 37.35 -13.59 17.44
CA ALA A 374 38.60 -12.84 17.41
C ALA A 374 39.15 -12.68 18.85
N GLU A 375 40.47 -12.87 19.02
CA GLU A 375 41.19 -12.80 20.29
C GLU A 375 41.41 -11.35 20.82
N GLU A 376 40.62 -10.36 20.36
CA GLU A 376 40.76 -8.95 20.77
C GLU A 376 39.81 -8.59 21.92
N GLU A 377 40.25 -7.60 22.78
CA GLU A 377 39.50 -7.06 23.92
C GLU A 377 37.99 -6.93 23.65
N HIS A 378 37.20 -7.52 24.53
CA HIS A 378 35.73 -7.55 24.38
C HIS A 378 35.14 -6.12 24.47
N PRO A 379 34.61 -5.55 23.40
CA PRO A 379 33.88 -4.30 23.50
C PRO A 379 32.64 -4.48 24.39
N ALA A 380 32.26 -3.42 25.08
CA ALA A 380 31.00 -3.45 25.85
C ALA A 380 29.85 -3.90 24.94
N ILE A 381 29.20 -5.03 25.32
CA ILE A 381 28.13 -5.61 24.54
C ILE A 381 26.90 -4.73 24.69
N ALA A 382 26.72 -3.75 23.80
CA ALA A 382 25.55 -2.90 23.76
C ALA A 382 25.30 -2.36 22.34
N VAL A 383 24.05 -2.24 21.98
CA VAL A 383 23.64 -1.44 20.83
C VAL A 383 23.56 0.02 21.30
N THR A 384 24.25 0.91 20.60
CA THR A 384 24.20 2.35 20.90
C THR A 384 23.64 3.11 19.72
N ALA A 385 22.66 3.98 19.96
CA ALA A 385 22.12 4.91 18.97
C ALA A 385 22.41 6.34 19.44
N VAL A 386 23.18 7.08 18.65
CA VAL A 386 23.59 8.46 18.94
C VAL A 386 22.90 9.39 17.93
N PHE A 387 22.27 10.43 18.44
CA PHE A 387 21.65 11.50 17.66
C PHE A 387 22.37 12.80 17.93
N CYS A 388 23.01 13.33 16.90
CA CYS A 388 23.72 14.61 16.95
C CYS A 388 23.04 15.58 15.98
N GLN A 389 22.66 16.76 16.47
CA GLN A 389 22.14 17.84 15.63
C GLN A 389 23.09 19.00 15.66
N ASP A 390 23.47 19.52 14.52
CA ASP A 390 24.25 20.72 14.33
C ASP A 390 23.65 21.65 13.26
N VAL A 391 24.35 22.68 12.86
CA VAL A 391 23.90 23.65 11.84
C VAL A 391 23.77 23.00 10.45
N SER A 392 24.52 21.94 10.19
CA SER A 392 24.54 21.23 8.89
C SER A 392 23.44 20.20 8.75
N GLY A 393 22.85 19.74 9.87
CA GLY A 393 21.80 18.73 9.86
C GLY A 393 21.79 17.82 11.09
N VAL A 394 21.28 16.61 10.90
CA VAL A 394 21.25 15.58 11.93
C VAL A 394 22.03 14.36 11.48
N SER A 395 22.96 13.91 12.32
CA SER A 395 23.68 12.64 12.17
C SER A 395 23.13 11.61 13.16
N ILE A 396 22.76 10.45 12.65
CA ILE A 396 22.25 9.30 13.40
C ILE A 396 23.26 8.18 13.28
N ILE A 397 23.87 7.79 14.38
CA ILE A 397 24.92 6.77 14.42
C ILE A 397 24.40 5.58 15.20
N VAL A 398 24.35 4.42 14.58
CA VAL A 398 24.01 3.15 15.22
C VAL A 398 25.28 2.29 15.28
N ARG A 399 25.64 1.85 16.49
CA ARG A 399 26.84 1.05 16.77
C ARG A 399 26.47 -0.24 17.49
N ASN A 400 27.02 -1.35 17.02
CA ASN A 400 26.87 -2.66 17.65
C ASN A 400 28.19 -3.46 17.63
N PRO A 401 28.38 -4.47 18.51
CA PRO A 401 29.52 -5.36 18.44
C PRO A 401 29.51 -6.16 17.13
N ALA A 402 30.69 -6.38 16.55
CA ALA A 402 30.85 -7.12 15.31
C ALA A 402 31.59 -8.44 15.54
N ARG A 403 31.01 -9.57 15.09
CA ARG A 403 31.60 -10.91 15.20
C ARG A 403 32.76 -11.14 14.22
N LYS A 404 32.68 -10.55 13.04
CA LYS A 404 33.63 -10.76 11.93
C LYS A 404 33.98 -9.45 11.26
N LYS A 405 35.19 -9.39 10.71
CA LYS A 405 35.55 -8.32 9.77
C LYS A 405 34.70 -8.44 8.51
N VAL A 406 33.92 -7.43 8.19
CA VAL A 406 33.08 -7.35 7.00
C VAL A 406 33.66 -6.28 6.07
N SER A 407 33.76 -6.58 4.77
CA SER A 407 34.18 -5.57 3.79
C SER A 407 33.07 -4.52 3.61
N PRO A 408 33.30 -3.25 3.94
CA PRO A 408 32.28 -2.21 3.82
C PRO A 408 31.74 -2.02 2.39
N SER A 409 32.50 -2.36 1.36
CA SER A 409 32.07 -2.26 -0.03
C SER A 409 31.08 -3.34 -0.44
N ARG A 410 31.18 -4.56 0.11
CA ARG A 410 30.35 -5.71 -0.28
C ARG A 410 28.98 -5.73 0.39
N ILE A 411 28.82 -5.07 1.55
CA ILE A 411 27.54 -5.07 2.28
C ILE A 411 26.41 -4.33 1.53
N TRP A 412 26.77 -3.52 0.53
CA TRP A 412 25.83 -2.76 -0.30
C TRP A 412 25.42 -3.50 -1.58
N GLU A 413 25.99 -4.67 -1.85
CA GLU A 413 25.58 -5.52 -2.99
C GLU A 413 24.22 -6.15 -2.72
N ASP A 414 23.33 -6.11 -3.73
CA ASP A 414 21.99 -6.73 -3.62
C ASP A 414 22.11 -8.25 -3.36
N GLY A 415 21.47 -8.69 -2.27
CA GLY A 415 21.48 -10.10 -1.88
C GLY A 415 22.70 -10.53 -1.04
N TYR A 416 23.67 -9.64 -0.78
CA TYR A 416 24.78 -9.95 0.10
C TYR A 416 24.28 -10.03 1.57
N SER A 417 24.52 -11.15 2.20
CA SER A 417 24.19 -11.37 3.62
C SER A 417 25.24 -12.26 4.26
N THR A 418 25.74 -11.88 5.40
CA THR A 418 26.58 -12.74 6.25
C THR A 418 25.76 -13.82 6.99
N LYS A 419 24.43 -13.78 6.85
CA LYS A 419 23.46 -14.57 7.66
C LYS A 419 22.76 -15.69 6.85
N GLY A 420 23.10 -15.91 5.57
CA GLY A 420 22.58 -17.01 4.73
C GLY A 420 21.72 -16.55 3.53
N ALA A 421 21.42 -17.49 2.65
CA ALA A 421 20.65 -17.25 1.41
C ALA A 421 19.20 -16.82 1.72
N GLY A 422 18.70 -15.78 1.04
CA GLY A 422 17.35 -15.23 1.19
C GLY A 422 17.24 -14.08 2.21
N ARG A 423 18.32 -13.69 2.90
CA ARG A 423 18.43 -12.50 3.76
C ARG A 423 19.39 -11.50 3.10
N GLY A 424 19.23 -10.20 3.33
CA GLY A 424 20.10 -9.16 2.73
C GLY A 424 19.34 -8.03 2.04
N THR A 425 18.03 -7.92 2.28
CA THR A 425 17.18 -6.88 1.69
C THR A 425 17.17 -5.57 2.49
N GLY A 426 17.61 -5.59 3.77
CA GLY A 426 17.55 -4.43 4.65
C GLY A 426 18.45 -3.27 4.18
N LEU A 427 19.75 -3.54 3.96
CA LEU A 427 20.69 -2.52 3.50
C LEU A 427 20.40 -2.05 2.06
N ALA A 428 19.93 -2.94 1.18
CA ALA A 428 19.46 -2.56 -0.14
C ALA A 428 18.25 -1.61 -0.08
N SER A 429 17.33 -1.84 0.87
CA SER A 429 16.20 -0.95 1.12
C SER A 429 16.65 0.39 1.69
N LEU A 430 17.61 0.40 2.62
CA LEU A 430 18.22 1.63 3.12
C LEU A 430 18.87 2.45 2.01
N ARG A 431 19.65 1.80 1.14
CA ARG A 431 20.28 2.44 -0.01
C ARG A 431 19.24 3.12 -0.92
N ARG A 432 18.15 2.45 -1.24
CA ARG A 432 17.05 3.04 -2.05
C ARG A 432 16.44 4.26 -1.36
N ILE A 433 16.28 4.24 -0.03
CA ILE A 433 15.77 5.38 0.71
C ILE A 433 16.76 6.54 0.63
N VAL A 434 18.06 6.29 0.85
CA VAL A 434 19.11 7.32 0.78
C VAL A 434 19.18 7.93 -0.63
N GLU A 435 19.12 7.11 -1.69
CA GLU A 435 19.18 7.56 -3.09
C GLU A 435 17.95 8.41 -3.53
N MET A 436 16.87 8.44 -2.74
CA MET A 436 15.71 9.32 -3.02
C MET A 436 15.94 10.78 -2.59
N TYR A 437 17.00 11.08 -1.83
CA TYR A 437 17.24 12.39 -1.23
C TYR A 437 18.67 12.85 -1.47
N ASP A 438 18.87 14.01 -2.11
CA ASP A 438 20.20 14.57 -2.41
C ASP A 438 20.98 15.01 -1.17
N ASN A 439 20.28 15.27 -0.06
CA ASN A 439 20.84 15.74 1.20
C ASN A 439 20.95 14.66 2.27
N VAL A 440 20.78 13.38 1.92
CA VAL A 440 20.88 12.24 2.84
C VAL A 440 22.06 11.36 2.43
N PHE A 441 22.92 11.06 3.38
CA PHE A 441 24.11 10.25 3.15
C PHE A 441 24.20 9.13 4.17
N SER A 442 24.69 7.97 3.75
CA SER A 442 24.97 6.87 4.66
C SER A 442 26.42 6.43 4.57
N ARG A 443 27.01 6.12 5.72
CA ARG A 443 28.36 5.61 5.86
C ARG A 443 28.37 4.39 6.75
N THR A 444 29.18 3.39 6.39
CA THR A 444 29.34 2.18 7.20
C THR A 444 30.82 1.85 7.32
N TYR A 445 31.26 1.56 8.55
CA TYR A 445 32.64 1.18 8.83
C TYR A 445 32.74 0.31 10.09
N GLN A 446 33.92 -0.29 10.28
CA GLN A 446 34.22 -1.04 11.50
C GLN A 446 35.41 -0.41 12.21
N GLU A 447 35.30 -0.25 13.51
CA GLU A 447 36.33 0.29 14.35
C GLU A 447 36.31 -0.41 15.73
N LYS A 448 37.49 -0.84 16.22
CA LYS A 448 37.67 -1.40 17.58
C LYS A 448 36.63 -2.49 17.96
N GLY A 449 36.37 -3.44 17.05
CA GLY A 449 35.42 -4.51 17.29
C GLY A 449 33.93 -4.13 17.16
N PHE A 450 33.64 -2.89 16.77
CA PHE A 450 32.27 -2.45 16.52
C PHE A 450 31.98 -2.27 15.03
N PHE A 451 30.74 -2.57 14.64
CA PHE A 451 30.16 -2.20 13.37
C PHE A 451 29.37 -0.90 13.55
N ILE A 452 29.63 0.08 12.74
CA ILE A 452 29.11 1.43 12.87
C ILE A 452 28.43 1.82 11.57
N GLN A 453 27.17 2.24 11.68
CA GLN A 453 26.37 2.76 10.59
C GLN A 453 25.94 4.19 10.91
N GLU A 454 26.24 5.10 10.02
CA GLU A 454 25.91 6.51 10.13
C GLU A 454 24.94 6.91 9.02
N LEU A 455 23.90 7.64 9.39
CA LEU A 455 22.93 8.25 8.49
C LEU A 455 22.92 9.75 8.77
N SER A 456 23.39 10.55 7.83
CA SER A 456 23.40 12.01 7.92
C SER A 456 22.32 12.61 7.06
N VAL A 457 21.47 13.45 7.64
CA VAL A 457 20.39 14.17 6.99
C VAL A 457 20.69 15.67 7.06
N GLY A 458 21.12 16.25 5.94
CA GLY A 458 21.46 17.67 5.85
C GLY A 458 20.24 18.58 5.89
N THR A 459 20.43 19.84 6.29
CA THR A 459 19.44 20.90 6.13
C THR A 459 19.28 21.19 4.64
N GLY A 460 18.08 21.10 4.08
CA GLY A 460 17.80 21.24 2.63
C GLY A 460 18.07 22.61 2.00
N GLU A 461 18.93 23.45 2.60
CA GLU A 461 19.19 24.84 2.19
C GLU A 461 20.50 25.06 1.44
N ASN A 462 21.23 24.06 1.00
CA ASN A 462 22.47 24.28 0.24
C ASN A 462 22.48 23.57 -1.12
N SER A 463 21.72 24.13 -2.09
CA SER A 463 22.09 24.09 -3.49
C SER A 463 21.48 25.27 -4.24
N LYS A 464 22.16 26.42 -4.15
CA LYS A 464 22.20 27.44 -5.22
C LYS A 464 23.59 28.04 -5.26
#